data_3f0a898fd43ef1fc1fb2e6f5a1615df5
#
_entry.id   3f0a898fd43ef1fc1fb2e6f5a1615df5
#
_cell.length_a   1.000
_cell.length_b   1.000
_cell.length_c   1.000
_cell.angle_alpha   90.00
_cell.angle_beta   90.00
_cell.angle_gamma   90.00
#
_symmetry.space_group_name_H-M   'P 1'
#
loop_
_entity.id
_entity.type
_entity.pdbx_description
1 polymer ?
#
loop_
_entity_poly.entity_id
_entity_poly.type
_entity_poly.pdbx_seq_one_letter_code
_entity_poly.pdbx_strand_id
1 'polypeptide(L)'
;MKFDVNNLKWTRQPNSCMISQDKIEIVTKPYTDLWQRTYYHFRNDNAPVLQMSTEEKFFSFAVKTEFAESHHRFDQCGIVMYLNSENWLKASIEYENDQFQHLGSVVTNHGYSDWATTAIPADVKSMWYRLSRR
;
A
#
# COMPACT_ATOMS: atom_id res chain seq x y z
N MET A 1 -1.72 -15.38 13.84
CA MET A 1 -3.05 -14.77 13.60
C MET A 1 -3.65 -15.39 12.35
N LYS A 2 -4.92 -15.79 12.41
CA LYS A 2 -5.63 -16.32 11.24
C LYS A 2 -6.24 -15.16 10.47
N PHE A 3 -6.03 -15.11 9.15
CA PHE A 3 -6.67 -14.12 8.29
C PHE A 3 -8.18 -14.40 8.24
N ASP A 4 -8.97 -13.37 8.50
CA ASP A 4 -10.43 -13.45 8.46
C ASP A 4 -10.98 -12.23 7.72
N VAL A 5 -11.57 -12.46 6.56
CA VAL A 5 -12.13 -11.42 5.71
C VAL A 5 -13.27 -10.63 6.39
N ASN A 6 -13.94 -11.22 7.38
CA ASN A 6 -15.01 -10.54 8.12
C ASN A 6 -14.48 -9.48 9.11
N ASN A 7 -13.19 -9.52 9.42
CA ASN A 7 -12.53 -8.57 10.32
C ASN A 7 -11.84 -7.41 9.57
N LEU A 8 -11.99 -7.36 8.25
CA LEU A 8 -11.42 -6.28 7.44
C LEU A 8 -12.27 -5.02 7.52
N LYS A 9 -11.59 -3.88 7.60
CA LYS A 9 -12.22 -2.56 7.65
C LYS A 9 -11.52 -1.61 6.68
N TRP A 10 -12.31 -0.80 6.01
CA TRP A 10 -11.80 0.28 5.18
C TRP A 10 -11.49 1.52 6.03
N THR A 11 -10.30 2.05 5.91
CA THR A 11 -10.00 3.41 6.38
C THR A 11 -10.68 4.43 5.47
N ARG A 12 -10.63 4.20 4.16
CA ARG A 12 -11.34 4.97 3.13
C ARG A 12 -11.83 4.00 2.05
N GLN A 13 -13.03 4.20 1.60
CA GLN A 13 -13.64 3.34 0.57
C GLN A 13 -13.00 3.58 -0.79
N PRO A 14 -12.66 2.53 -1.55
CA PRO A 14 -12.27 2.64 -2.95
C PRO A 14 -13.48 3.01 -3.82
N ASN A 15 -13.26 3.10 -5.13
CA ASN A 15 -14.36 3.25 -6.09
C ASN A 15 -15.27 2.02 -6.07
N SER A 16 -14.67 0.84 -6.10
CA SER A 16 -15.36 -0.44 -5.90
C SER A 16 -14.39 -1.49 -5.37
N CYS A 17 -14.92 -2.52 -4.75
CA CYS A 17 -14.14 -3.68 -4.32
C CYS A 17 -14.97 -4.96 -4.37
N MET A 18 -14.28 -6.07 -4.56
CA MET A 18 -14.83 -7.41 -4.41
C MET A 18 -13.92 -8.20 -3.48
N ILE A 19 -14.49 -8.74 -2.41
CA ILE A 19 -13.77 -9.50 -1.38
C ILE A 19 -14.28 -10.93 -1.41
N SER A 20 -13.37 -11.86 -1.64
CA SER A 20 -13.59 -13.30 -1.50
C SER A 20 -12.59 -13.88 -0.48
N GLN A 21 -12.68 -15.18 -0.22
CA GLN A 21 -11.86 -15.82 0.79
C GLN A 21 -10.36 -15.80 0.46
N ASP A 22 -10.00 -15.79 -0.81
CA ASP A 22 -8.63 -15.93 -1.32
C ASP A 22 -8.19 -14.78 -2.21
N LYS A 23 -9.09 -13.86 -2.57
CA LYS A 23 -8.82 -12.76 -3.47
C LYS A 23 -9.59 -11.49 -3.07
N ILE A 24 -8.90 -10.37 -3.16
CA ILE A 24 -9.49 -9.03 -2.98
C ILE A 24 -9.17 -8.23 -4.23
N GLU A 25 -10.19 -7.76 -4.90
CA GLU A 25 -10.07 -6.85 -6.04
C GLU A 25 -10.48 -5.45 -5.61
N ILE A 26 -9.63 -4.47 -5.90
CA ILE A 26 -9.83 -3.08 -5.50
C ILE A 26 -9.70 -2.19 -6.72
N VAL A 27 -10.73 -1.41 -6.99
CA VAL A 27 -10.69 -0.33 -7.98
C VAL A 27 -10.57 0.99 -7.25
N THR A 28 -9.42 1.61 -7.34
CA THR A 28 -9.11 2.85 -6.65
C THR A 28 -9.78 4.06 -7.32
N LYS A 29 -9.86 5.17 -6.61
CA LYS A 29 -10.23 6.47 -7.18
C LYS A 29 -8.97 7.15 -7.72
N PRO A 30 -9.08 7.96 -8.77
CA PRO A 30 -7.94 8.76 -9.23
C PRO A 30 -7.54 9.80 -8.18
N TYR A 31 -6.30 10.27 -8.26
CA TYR A 31 -5.72 11.30 -7.39
C TYR A 31 -5.69 10.92 -5.90
N THR A 32 -5.46 9.63 -5.61
CA THR A 32 -5.30 9.14 -4.24
C THR A 32 -3.86 8.74 -3.97
N ASP A 33 -3.38 9.03 -2.76
CA ASP A 33 -2.03 8.69 -2.32
C ASP A 33 -1.94 8.66 -0.79
N LEU A 34 -0.81 8.14 -0.30
CA LEU A 34 -0.34 8.25 1.08
C LEU A 34 1.05 8.87 1.08
N TRP A 35 1.13 10.15 1.39
CA TRP A 35 2.37 10.91 1.52
C TRP A 35 2.20 12.08 2.47
N GLN A 36 3.22 12.38 3.28
CA GLN A 36 3.19 13.47 4.24
C GLN A 36 4.43 14.36 4.13
N ARG A 37 4.25 15.58 3.66
CA ARG A 37 5.06 16.80 3.79
C ARG A 37 6.47 16.82 3.21
N THR A 38 7.21 15.74 3.16
CA THR A 38 8.67 15.74 2.93
C THR A 38 9.09 16.24 1.54
N TYR A 39 8.22 16.24 0.57
CA TYR A 39 8.48 16.74 -0.78
C TYR A 39 7.61 17.96 -1.05
N TYR A 40 8.24 19.15 -1.11
CA TYR A 40 7.57 20.44 -1.35
C TYR A 40 6.30 20.67 -0.50
N HIS A 41 6.29 20.19 0.72
CA HIS A 41 5.12 20.20 1.60
C HIS A 41 3.88 19.49 1.02
N PHE A 42 4.06 18.66 0.00
CA PHE A 42 3.00 17.84 -0.56
C PHE A 42 2.39 16.94 0.52
N ARG A 43 1.09 16.89 0.53
CA ARG A 43 0.35 16.07 1.49
C ARG A 43 -0.85 15.46 0.83
N ASN A 44 -0.96 14.14 0.91
CA ASN A 44 -2.14 13.40 0.51
C ASN A 44 -2.31 12.19 1.42
N ASP A 45 -3.51 12.03 1.98
CA ASP A 45 -3.86 10.93 2.89
C ASP A 45 -5.27 10.45 2.56
N ASN A 46 -5.48 10.09 1.30
CA ASN A 46 -6.80 9.72 0.79
C ASN A 46 -6.85 8.38 0.06
N ALA A 47 -5.74 7.65 -0.04
CA ALA A 47 -5.72 6.33 -0.64
C ALA A 47 -6.59 5.34 0.16
N PRO A 48 -7.30 4.42 -0.50
CA PRO A 48 -8.03 3.37 0.18
C PRO A 48 -7.07 2.40 0.87
N VAL A 49 -7.36 2.10 2.13
CA VAL A 49 -6.61 1.13 2.92
C VAL A 49 -7.60 0.15 3.53
N LEU A 50 -7.48 -1.11 3.15
CA LEU A 50 -8.19 -2.22 3.76
C LEU A 50 -7.31 -2.84 4.83
N GLN A 51 -7.76 -2.85 6.05
CA GLN A 51 -6.92 -3.27 7.16
C GLN A 51 -7.65 -4.13 8.18
N MET A 52 -6.88 -4.90 8.89
CA MET A 52 -7.30 -5.71 10.02
C MET A 52 -6.51 -5.28 11.25
N SER A 53 -7.19 -5.06 12.35
CA SER A 53 -6.54 -4.76 13.63
C SER A 53 -6.00 -6.04 14.26
N THR A 54 -4.88 -5.94 14.96
CA THR A 54 -4.32 -7.04 15.75
C THR A 54 -3.71 -6.50 17.05
N GLU A 55 -3.93 -7.21 18.14
CA GLU A 55 -3.26 -6.99 19.42
C GLU A 55 -2.05 -7.92 19.61
N GLU A 56 -1.80 -8.81 18.64
CA GLU A 56 -0.68 -9.72 18.68
C GLU A 56 0.65 -8.94 18.75
N LYS A 57 1.42 -9.26 19.76
CA LYS A 57 2.75 -8.65 19.97
C LYS A 57 3.72 -9.06 18.87
N PHE A 58 3.64 -10.30 18.43
CA PHE A 58 4.45 -10.87 17.36
C PHE A 58 3.55 -11.41 16.26
N PHE A 59 3.75 -10.96 15.05
CA PHE A 59 2.99 -11.47 13.91
C PHE A 59 3.79 -11.38 12.61
N SER A 60 3.35 -12.13 11.62
CA SER A 60 3.77 -11.98 10.24
C SER A 60 2.53 -11.98 9.34
N PHE A 61 2.46 -11.03 8.45
CA PHE A 61 1.40 -10.89 7.47
C PHE A 61 2.02 -10.85 6.08
N ALA A 62 1.55 -11.69 5.17
CA ALA A 62 2.02 -11.74 3.80
C ALA A 62 0.85 -11.55 2.84
N VAL A 63 1.08 -10.78 1.78
CA VAL A 63 0.12 -10.55 0.71
C VAL A 63 0.83 -10.55 -0.63
N LYS A 64 0.20 -11.14 -1.65
CA LYS A 64 0.57 -10.97 -3.04
C LYS A 64 -0.29 -9.88 -3.65
N THR A 65 0.33 -8.90 -4.26
CA THR A 65 -0.37 -7.91 -5.08
C THR A 65 -0.18 -8.23 -6.55
N GLU A 66 -1.21 -7.99 -7.33
CA GLU A 66 -1.20 -8.07 -8.79
C GLU A 66 -1.87 -6.80 -9.32
N PHE A 67 -1.20 -6.12 -10.24
CA PHE A 67 -1.77 -4.94 -10.90
C PHE A 67 -1.36 -4.94 -12.36
N ALA A 68 -2.31 -5.28 -13.22
CA ALA A 68 -2.05 -5.49 -14.65
C ALA A 68 -1.98 -4.18 -15.44
N GLU A 69 -2.58 -3.13 -14.94
CA GLU A 69 -2.90 -1.93 -15.73
C GLU A 69 -2.48 -0.63 -15.03
N SER A 70 -1.20 -0.52 -14.67
CA SER A 70 -0.63 0.78 -14.27
C SER A 70 -0.39 1.62 -15.50
N HIS A 71 -0.96 2.80 -15.56
CA HIS A 71 -0.90 3.69 -16.72
C HIS A 71 -0.34 5.07 -16.37
N HIS A 72 -0.47 5.47 -15.13
CA HIS A 72 -0.07 6.79 -14.68
C HIS A 72 1.08 6.70 -13.70
N ARG A 73 1.98 7.65 -13.79
CA ARG A 73 3.05 7.83 -12.82
C ARG A 73 2.46 7.86 -11.41
N PHE A 74 3.08 7.12 -10.50
CA PHE A 74 2.66 6.89 -9.12
C PHE A 74 1.50 5.92 -8.90
N ASP A 75 0.94 5.30 -9.94
CA ASP A 75 0.05 4.15 -9.72
C ASP A 75 0.75 3.10 -8.89
N GLN A 76 0.15 2.66 -7.79
CA GLN A 76 0.83 1.79 -6.84
C GLN A 76 -0.12 0.82 -6.15
N CYS A 77 0.44 -0.31 -5.75
CA CYS A 77 -0.23 -1.31 -4.95
C CYS A 77 0.77 -2.01 -4.03
N GLY A 78 0.38 -2.26 -2.79
CA GLY A 78 1.31 -2.85 -1.83
C GLY A 78 0.68 -3.20 -0.50
N ILE A 79 1.51 -3.26 0.51
CA ILE A 79 1.16 -3.54 1.90
C ILE A 79 1.35 -2.30 2.76
N VAL A 80 0.51 -2.13 3.77
CA VAL A 80 0.62 -1.01 4.70
C VAL A 80 0.41 -1.48 6.15
N MET A 81 1.16 -0.89 7.06
CA MET A 81 0.84 -0.84 8.49
C MET A 81 0.42 0.59 8.80
N TYR A 82 -0.84 0.80 9.12
CA TYR A 82 -1.42 2.12 9.28
C TYR A 82 -1.95 2.31 10.69
N LEU A 83 -1.42 3.26 11.40
CA LEU A 83 -1.88 3.64 12.73
C LEU A 83 -2.83 4.86 12.64
N ASN A 84 -2.38 5.91 11.99
CA ASN A 84 -3.13 7.13 11.70
C ASN A 84 -2.45 7.88 10.54
N SER A 85 -2.99 9.02 10.13
CA SER A 85 -2.49 9.81 9.00
C SER A 85 -1.04 10.28 9.13
N GLU A 86 -0.52 10.35 10.34
CA GLU A 86 0.83 10.84 10.60
C GLU A 86 1.82 9.74 10.97
N ASN A 87 1.35 8.50 11.14
CA ASN A 87 2.18 7.37 11.54
C ASN A 87 1.76 6.10 10.79
N TRP A 88 2.53 5.72 9.80
CA TRP A 88 2.32 4.52 8.99
C TRP A 88 3.59 4.13 8.25
N LEU A 89 3.64 2.91 7.78
CA LEU A 89 4.63 2.46 6.81
C LEU A 89 3.93 1.72 5.67
N LYS A 90 4.43 1.86 4.45
CA LYS A 90 3.99 1.10 3.29
C LYS A 90 5.18 0.52 2.54
N ALA A 91 4.95 -0.57 1.83
CA ALA A 91 5.84 -1.07 0.78
C ALA A 91 5.00 -1.35 -0.46
N SER A 92 5.45 -0.88 -1.60
CA SER A 92 4.69 -0.97 -2.85
C SER A 92 5.61 -1.03 -4.06
N ILE A 93 5.08 -1.55 -5.16
CA ILE A 93 5.57 -1.18 -6.48
C ILE A 93 4.82 0.09 -6.88
N GLU A 94 5.55 1.05 -7.43
CA GLU A 94 5.05 2.34 -7.88
C GLU A 94 5.51 2.59 -9.32
N TYR A 95 4.54 2.72 -10.22
CA TYR A 95 4.78 2.86 -11.65
C TYR A 95 5.45 4.21 -11.96
N GLU A 96 6.50 4.20 -12.78
CA GLU A 96 7.15 5.40 -13.28
C GLU A 96 6.89 5.60 -14.77
N ASN A 97 7.21 4.60 -15.59
CA ASN A 97 7.03 4.61 -17.04
C ASN A 97 7.05 3.17 -17.60
N ASP A 98 7.04 3.03 -18.91
CA ASP A 98 7.04 1.75 -19.62
C ASP A 98 8.37 0.96 -19.53
N GLN A 99 9.42 1.57 -19.05
CA GLN A 99 10.75 0.94 -18.93
C GLN A 99 11.01 0.43 -17.51
N PHE A 100 10.63 1.20 -16.50
CA PHE A 100 10.88 0.85 -15.11
C PHE A 100 9.80 1.38 -14.17
N GLN A 101 9.82 0.82 -12.99
CA GLN A 101 9.00 1.20 -11.85
C GLN A 101 9.84 1.10 -10.57
N HIS A 102 9.34 1.64 -9.50
CA HIS A 102 10.03 1.64 -8.22
C HIS A 102 9.47 0.55 -7.29
N LEU A 103 10.33 -0.33 -6.81
CA LEU A 103 10.05 -1.11 -5.61
C LEU A 103 10.54 -0.33 -4.42
N GLY A 104 9.64 0.09 -3.55
CA GLY A 104 10.00 0.99 -2.48
C GLY A 104 9.25 0.77 -1.18
N SER A 105 9.72 1.46 -0.16
CA SER A 105 9.04 1.58 1.13
C SER A 105 9.03 3.03 1.57
N VAL A 106 7.93 3.43 2.20
CA VAL A 106 7.78 4.74 2.82
C VAL A 106 7.48 4.55 4.29
N VAL A 107 8.24 5.24 5.12
CA VAL A 107 7.93 5.37 6.55
C VAL A 107 7.47 6.80 6.81
N THR A 108 6.29 6.94 7.37
CA THR A 108 5.78 8.22 7.84
C THR A 108 5.77 8.22 9.36
N ASN A 109 6.49 9.14 9.93
CA ASN A 109 6.64 9.30 11.37
C ASN A 109 6.41 10.75 11.76
N HIS A 110 5.46 10.98 12.68
CA HIS A 110 5.04 12.32 13.09
C HIS A 110 4.72 13.26 11.90
N GLY A 111 4.10 12.71 10.86
CA GLY A 111 3.65 13.47 9.71
C GLY A 111 4.73 13.85 8.70
N TYR A 112 5.86 13.17 8.70
CA TYR A 112 6.92 13.31 7.71
C TYR A 112 7.26 11.96 7.09
N SER A 113 7.23 11.90 5.76
CA SER A 113 7.50 10.68 4.99
C SER A 113 8.96 10.60 4.57
N ASP A 114 9.51 9.40 4.62
CA ASP A 114 10.82 9.06 4.07
C ASP A 114 10.69 7.87 3.13
N TRP A 115 11.24 7.98 1.93
CA TRP A 115 11.10 7.02 0.85
C TRP A 115 12.44 6.40 0.49
N ALA A 116 12.54 5.07 0.61
CA ALA A 116 13.63 4.27 0.10
C ALA A 116 13.16 3.47 -1.11
N THR A 117 13.90 3.49 -2.21
CA THR A 117 13.46 2.89 -3.48
C THR A 117 14.59 2.28 -4.28
N THR A 118 14.26 1.29 -5.09
CA THR A 118 15.13 0.74 -6.14
C THR A 118 14.33 0.56 -7.43
N ALA A 119 14.97 0.74 -8.57
CA ALA A 119 14.34 0.52 -9.86
C ALA A 119 14.20 -0.98 -10.14
N ILE A 120 13.06 -1.38 -10.65
CA ILE A 120 12.79 -2.73 -11.18
C ILE A 120 12.14 -2.62 -12.56
N PRO A 121 12.19 -3.66 -13.42
CA PRO A 121 11.53 -3.62 -14.72
C PRO A 121 10.03 -3.36 -14.64
N ALA A 122 9.50 -2.61 -15.60
CA ALA A 122 8.07 -2.24 -15.64
C ALA A 122 7.13 -3.43 -15.96
N ASP A 123 7.67 -4.55 -16.43
CA ASP A 123 6.92 -5.78 -16.72
C ASP A 123 6.67 -6.67 -15.48
N VAL A 124 7.23 -6.31 -14.32
CA VAL A 124 6.91 -6.97 -13.05
C VAL A 124 5.50 -6.55 -12.62
N LYS A 125 4.52 -7.43 -12.80
CA LYS A 125 3.09 -7.15 -12.52
C LYS A 125 2.56 -7.81 -11.26
N SER A 126 3.40 -8.52 -10.52
CA SER A 126 3.02 -9.08 -9.21
C SER A 126 4.19 -9.05 -8.24
N MET A 127 3.88 -8.90 -6.97
CA MET A 127 4.87 -8.86 -5.90
C MET A 127 4.33 -9.46 -4.61
N TRP A 128 5.16 -10.23 -3.94
CA TRP A 128 4.89 -10.68 -2.58
C TRP A 128 5.50 -9.71 -1.57
N TYR A 129 4.69 -9.27 -0.64
CA TYR A 129 5.13 -8.48 0.51
C TYR A 129 4.92 -9.26 1.79
N ARG A 130 5.86 -9.13 2.71
CA ARG A 130 5.72 -9.67 4.06
C ARG A 130 6.10 -8.62 5.08
N LEU A 131 5.19 -8.34 5.98
CA LEU A 131 5.39 -7.47 7.12
C LEU A 131 5.47 -8.34 8.38
N SER A 132 6.51 -8.15 9.18
CA SER A 132 6.69 -8.89 10.43
C SER A 132 6.96 -7.93 11.58
N ARG A 133 6.32 -8.19 12.70
CA ARG A 133 6.60 -7.54 13.98
C ARG A 133 7.20 -8.59 14.91
N ARG A 134 8.37 -8.26 15.49
CA ARG A 134 9.09 -9.08 16.46
C ARG A 134 9.43 -8.30 17.70
#